data_e60ea65328b2719dacf13315671d55be
#
_entry.id   e60ea65328b2719dacf13315671d55be
#
_cell.length_a   1.000
_cell.length_b   1.000
_cell.length_c   1.000
_cell.angle_alpha   90.00
_cell.angle_beta   90.00
_cell.angle_gamma   90.00
#
_symmetry.space_group_name_H-M   'P 1'
#
loop_
_entity.id
_entity.type
_entity.pdbx_description
1 polymer ?
#
loop_
_entity_poly.entity_id
_entity_poly.type
_entity_poly.pdbx_seq_one_letter_code
_entity_poly.pdbx_strand_id
1 'polypeptide(L)'
;GAALEPVPVASNIPIELDFSQDRGKIAVTFASPSDVPSTAKAIYMVGDEFGNMNWGSDGVISLDKVWNSADRWIHINYFNAGTKLRFSTSKIFGDGEFTGLTNNVGFEISDEGLVVIPQSGTYIIFVDLGSKTISIQKPVIYGYGTAAGGNNEKILPFTESSDGKTFSVTLPNGGRFRIHPYIPAFDN
;
A
#
# COMPACT_ATOMS: atom_id res chain seq x y z
N GLY A 1 -18.15 -0.14 2.54
CA GLY A 1 -17.93 -1.55 2.85
C GLY A 1 -17.94 -1.73 4.35
N ALA A 2 -18.50 -2.84 4.84
CA ALA A 2 -18.46 -3.16 6.25
C ALA A 2 -17.00 -3.37 6.67
N ALA A 3 -16.63 -2.88 7.84
CA ALA A 3 -15.35 -3.24 8.45
C ALA A 3 -15.26 -4.77 8.50
N LEU A 4 -14.14 -5.33 8.06
CA LEU A 4 -13.94 -6.76 8.20
C LEU A 4 -13.92 -7.11 9.69
N GLU A 5 -14.85 -7.96 10.10
CA GLU A 5 -14.84 -8.48 11.46
C GLU A 5 -13.54 -9.26 11.70
N PRO A 6 -12.91 -9.09 12.86
CA PRO A 6 -11.71 -9.83 13.18
C PRO A 6 -11.98 -11.34 13.13
N VAL A 7 -11.19 -12.07 12.34
CA VAL A 7 -11.30 -13.53 12.26
C VAL A 7 -10.69 -14.16 13.52
N PRO A 8 -11.41 -15.00 14.26
CA PRO A 8 -10.81 -15.76 15.36
C PRO A 8 -9.82 -16.79 14.81
N VAL A 9 -8.60 -16.79 15.36
CA VAL A 9 -7.55 -17.75 14.98
C VAL A 9 -7.07 -18.52 16.20
N ALA A 10 -6.58 -19.74 15.99
CA ALA A 10 -5.95 -20.54 17.03
C ALA A 10 -4.57 -19.95 17.43
N SER A 11 -3.98 -20.45 18.49
CA SER A 11 -2.61 -20.06 18.88
C SER A 11 -1.56 -20.74 17.99
N ASN A 12 -0.39 -20.10 17.88
CA ASN A 12 0.78 -20.61 17.15
C ASN A 12 0.55 -20.86 15.64
N ILE A 13 -0.37 -20.14 15.03
CA ILE A 13 -0.57 -20.19 13.58
C ILE A 13 0.39 -19.21 12.90
N PRO A 14 1.20 -19.66 11.94
CA PRO A 14 1.98 -18.77 11.09
C PRO A 14 1.05 -18.00 10.15
N ILE A 15 1.31 -16.71 9.99
CA ILE A 15 0.66 -15.87 8.99
C ILE A 15 1.74 -15.35 8.05
N GLU A 16 1.52 -15.54 6.76
CA GLU A 16 2.38 -15.04 5.70
C GLU A 16 1.57 -14.16 4.74
N LEU A 17 2.13 -13.03 4.39
CA LEU A 17 1.61 -12.11 3.38
C LEU A 17 2.58 -12.12 2.21
N ASP A 18 2.15 -12.60 1.06
CA ASP A 18 2.95 -12.61 -0.17
C ASP A 18 2.48 -11.51 -1.12
N PHE A 19 3.32 -10.50 -1.30
CA PHE A 19 3.04 -9.36 -2.17
C PHE A 19 3.56 -9.55 -3.61
N SER A 20 4.17 -10.70 -3.93
CA SER A 20 4.69 -10.99 -5.26
C SER A 20 3.67 -11.63 -6.20
N GLN A 21 2.61 -12.27 -5.66
CA GLN A 21 1.74 -13.16 -6.42
C GLN A 21 0.48 -12.48 -6.97
N ASP A 22 -0.06 -11.49 -6.30
CA ASP A 22 -1.37 -10.95 -6.62
C ASP A 22 -1.32 -9.42 -6.71
N ARG A 23 -0.89 -8.92 -7.85
CA ARG A 23 -0.76 -7.50 -8.13
C ARG A 23 -2.11 -6.79 -7.93
N GLY A 24 -2.28 -6.12 -6.83
CA GLY A 24 -3.45 -5.30 -6.53
C GLY A 24 -4.61 -6.01 -5.83
N LYS A 25 -4.44 -7.24 -5.33
CA LYS A 25 -5.53 -7.95 -4.64
C LYS A 25 -5.37 -8.10 -3.13
N ILE A 26 -4.29 -7.66 -2.54
CA ILE A 26 -4.28 -7.48 -1.10
C ILE A 26 -5.03 -6.18 -0.83
N ALA A 27 -6.34 -6.28 -0.80
CA ALA A 27 -7.18 -5.22 -0.30
C ALA A 27 -6.94 -5.09 1.20
N VAL A 28 -6.08 -4.17 1.58
CA VAL A 28 -6.15 -3.62 2.93
C VAL A 28 -7.43 -2.80 2.96
N THR A 29 -8.53 -3.46 3.30
CA THR A 29 -9.83 -2.80 3.36
C THR A 29 -9.85 -1.93 4.60
N PHE A 30 -9.47 -0.69 4.45
CA PHE A 30 -9.79 0.32 5.44
C PHE A 30 -11.31 0.54 5.41
N ALA A 31 -11.95 0.49 6.57
CA ALA A 31 -13.39 0.73 6.67
C ALA A 31 -13.74 2.07 6.01
N SER A 32 -14.71 2.03 5.10
CA SER A 32 -15.11 3.19 4.32
C SER A 32 -15.69 4.27 5.23
N PRO A 33 -15.23 5.50 5.19
CA PRO A 33 -15.96 6.59 5.81
C PRO A 33 -17.10 7.00 4.92
N SER A 34 -18.23 7.26 5.54
CA SER A 34 -19.28 8.06 4.98
C SER A 34 -18.81 9.53 4.79
N ASP A 35 -19.04 10.08 3.62
CA ASP A 35 -19.30 11.50 3.37
C ASP A 35 -18.18 12.54 3.51
N VAL A 36 -16.93 12.23 3.23
CA VAL A 36 -15.92 13.27 2.99
C VAL A 36 -15.86 13.56 1.49
N PRO A 37 -16.24 14.76 1.01
CA PRO A 37 -16.09 15.11 -0.39
C PRO A 37 -14.61 15.16 -0.77
N SER A 38 -14.16 14.25 -1.62
CA SER A 38 -12.86 14.30 -2.24
C SER A 38 -13.00 14.81 -3.66
N THR A 39 -12.16 15.75 -4.06
CA THR A 39 -12.09 16.23 -5.44
C THR A 39 -11.60 15.13 -6.38
N ALA A 40 -10.70 14.26 -5.92
CA ALA A 40 -10.31 13.05 -6.63
C ALA A 40 -11.11 11.85 -6.13
N LYS A 41 -11.70 11.09 -7.05
CA LYS A 41 -12.48 9.88 -6.74
C LYS A 41 -11.59 8.65 -6.59
N ALA A 42 -10.46 8.61 -7.30
CA ALA A 42 -9.50 7.51 -7.31
C ALA A 42 -8.11 8.00 -7.71
N ILE A 43 -7.10 7.24 -7.36
CA ILE A 43 -5.74 7.33 -7.90
C ILE A 43 -5.43 6.03 -8.59
N TYR A 44 -4.90 6.12 -9.78
CA TYR A 44 -4.46 4.99 -10.58
C TYR A 44 -2.95 5.01 -10.75
N MET A 45 -2.37 3.84 -10.91
CA MET A 45 -0.96 3.62 -11.18
C MET A 45 -0.77 2.71 -12.37
N VAL A 46 0.17 3.03 -13.23
CA VAL A 46 0.70 2.16 -14.27
C VAL A 46 2.20 2.01 -14.10
N GLY A 47 2.74 0.92 -14.62
CA GLY A 47 4.16 0.62 -14.60
C GLY A 47 4.58 -0.22 -15.80
N ASP A 48 5.87 -0.23 -16.11
CA ASP A 48 6.44 -0.99 -17.22
C ASP A 48 6.36 -2.52 -17.00
N GLU A 49 6.25 -2.97 -15.76
CA GLU A 49 6.02 -4.39 -15.42
C GLU A 49 4.55 -4.80 -15.44
N PHE A 50 3.64 -3.83 -15.41
CA PHE A 50 2.18 -4.06 -15.46
C PHE A 50 1.55 -2.86 -16.17
N GLY A 51 0.57 -3.11 -17.04
CA GLY A 51 -0.10 -2.05 -17.80
C GLY A 51 0.76 -1.36 -18.86
N ASN A 52 2.05 -1.68 -19.00
CA ASN A 52 2.97 -1.14 -20.01
C ASN A 52 2.88 0.40 -20.18
N MET A 53 2.74 1.14 -19.10
CA MET A 53 2.46 2.58 -19.09
C MET A 53 1.16 2.98 -19.82
N ASN A 54 0.26 2.02 -20.05
CA ASN A 54 -0.98 2.22 -20.79
C ASN A 54 -2.17 2.29 -19.84
N TRP A 55 -2.76 3.47 -19.71
CA TRP A 55 -3.95 3.72 -18.87
C TRP A 55 -5.20 2.92 -19.29
N GLY A 56 -5.27 2.46 -20.52
CA GLY A 56 -6.35 1.62 -21.02
C GLY A 56 -6.15 0.12 -20.83
N SER A 57 -5.03 -0.30 -20.22
CA SER A 57 -4.75 -1.73 -20.03
C SER A 57 -5.43 -2.32 -18.79
N ASP A 58 -5.59 -3.64 -18.79
CA ASP A 58 -6.09 -4.37 -17.62
C ASP A 58 -5.10 -4.36 -16.44
N GLY A 59 -3.84 -3.98 -16.70
CA GLY A 59 -2.79 -3.88 -15.68
C GLY A 59 -2.80 -2.58 -14.88
N VAL A 60 -3.71 -1.64 -15.14
CA VAL A 60 -3.84 -0.42 -14.35
C VAL A 60 -4.30 -0.75 -12.94
N ILE A 61 -3.51 -0.34 -11.95
CA ILE A 61 -3.79 -0.54 -10.54
C ILE A 61 -4.54 0.67 -9.99
N SER A 62 -5.64 0.45 -9.28
CA SER A 62 -6.30 1.48 -8.46
C SER A 62 -5.74 1.43 -7.05
N LEU A 63 -5.24 2.55 -6.55
CA LEU A 63 -4.81 2.66 -5.16
C LEU A 63 -6.04 2.68 -4.24
N ASP A 64 -5.90 2.10 -3.06
CA ASP A 64 -6.95 2.09 -2.05
C ASP A 64 -6.99 3.44 -1.32
N LYS A 65 -8.18 3.98 -1.15
CA LYS A 65 -8.36 5.23 -0.42
C LYS A 65 -8.17 5.00 1.09
N VAL A 66 -7.35 5.83 1.72
CA VAL A 66 -7.16 5.78 3.17
C VAL A 66 -8.46 6.15 3.88
N TRP A 67 -8.83 5.36 4.88
CA TRP A 67 -10.03 5.57 5.67
C TRP A 67 -10.05 6.98 6.30
N ASN A 68 -11.21 7.60 6.25
CA ASN A 68 -11.46 8.95 6.81
C ASN A 68 -10.54 10.05 6.25
N SER A 69 -10.04 9.86 5.03
CA SER A 69 -9.22 10.85 4.34
C SER A 69 -9.88 11.29 3.03
N ALA A 70 -9.80 12.60 2.75
CA ALA A 70 -10.23 13.16 1.47
C ALA A 70 -9.24 12.88 0.34
N ASP A 71 -7.95 13.00 0.63
CA ASP A 71 -6.89 13.18 -0.37
C ASP A 71 -5.74 12.18 -0.26
N ARG A 72 -5.95 11.06 0.41
CA ARG A 72 -4.91 10.07 0.67
C ARG A 72 -5.25 8.70 0.13
N TRP A 73 -4.26 8.06 -0.51
CA TRP A 73 -4.36 6.71 -1.08
C TRP A 73 -3.12 5.91 -0.73
N ILE A 74 -3.29 4.59 -0.68
CA ILE A 74 -2.27 3.62 -0.31
C ILE A 74 -2.28 2.43 -1.27
N HIS A 75 -1.11 1.84 -1.50
CA HIS A 75 -0.97 0.57 -2.18
C HIS A 75 0.29 -0.15 -1.68
N ILE A 76 0.23 -1.47 -1.55
CA ILE A 76 1.38 -2.29 -1.19
C ILE A 76 1.58 -3.31 -2.29
N ASN A 77 2.79 -3.39 -2.83
CA ASN A 77 3.13 -4.36 -3.87
C ASN A 77 4.63 -4.65 -3.89
N TYR A 78 4.98 -5.82 -4.43
CA TYR A 78 6.35 -6.14 -4.79
C TYR A 78 6.68 -5.55 -6.18
N PHE A 79 7.86 -4.93 -6.29
CA PHE A 79 8.38 -4.40 -7.55
C PHE A 79 9.81 -4.89 -7.77
N ASN A 80 10.22 -5.05 -9.03
CA ASN A 80 11.62 -5.25 -9.39
C ASN A 80 12.37 -3.90 -9.42
N ALA A 81 13.68 -3.96 -9.23
CA ALA A 81 14.53 -2.80 -9.38
C ALA A 81 14.42 -2.22 -10.80
N GLY A 82 14.37 -0.91 -10.90
CA GLY A 82 14.22 -0.21 -12.18
C GLY A 82 12.79 -0.09 -12.70
N THR A 83 11.80 -0.72 -12.04
CA THR A 83 10.38 -0.53 -12.40
C THR A 83 10.03 0.96 -12.39
N LYS A 84 9.46 1.42 -13.49
CA LYS A 84 8.98 2.80 -13.65
C LYS A 84 7.50 2.88 -13.38
N LEU A 85 7.07 3.87 -12.61
CA LEU A 85 5.67 4.08 -12.22
C LEU A 85 5.20 5.46 -12.63
N ARG A 86 3.94 5.55 -13.00
CA ARG A 86 3.21 6.79 -13.28
C ARG A 86 1.86 6.78 -12.58
N PHE A 87 1.41 7.95 -12.15
CA PHE A 87 0.17 8.11 -11.39
C PHE A 87 -0.80 9.06 -12.09
N SER A 88 -2.10 8.81 -11.95
CA SER A 88 -3.16 9.67 -12.49
C SER A 88 -4.43 9.59 -11.67
N THR A 89 -5.25 10.63 -11.76
CA THR A 89 -6.63 10.63 -11.24
C THR A 89 -7.65 10.09 -12.25
N SER A 90 -7.20 9.77 -13.47
CA SER A 90 -8.02 9.28 -14.59
C SER A 90 -7.35 8.10 -15.26
N LYS A 91 -8.14 7.22 -15.90
CA LYS A 91 -7.65 6.15 -16.79
C LYS A 91 -7.54 6.59 -18.25
N ILE A 92 -7.67 7.87 -18.53
CA ILE A 92 -7.55 8.45 -19.86
C ILE A 92 -6.17 9.06 -20.01
N PHE A 93 -5.43 8.69 -21.04
CA PHE A 93 -4.11 9.22 -21.34
C PHE A 93 -4.15 10.75 -21.46
N GLY A 94 -3.22 11.42 -20.79
CA GLY A 94 -3.11 12.88 -20.77
C GLY A 94 -4.14 13.60 -19.90
N ASP A 95 -5.06 12.87 -19.25
CA ASP A 95 -6.06 13.44 -18.35
C ASP A 95 -5.77 13.03 -16.91
N GLY A 96 -5.56 14.03 -16.03
CA GLY A 96 -5.34 13.81 -14.61
C GLY A 96 -3.99 13.18 -14.22
N GLU A 97 -3.05 13.03 -15.14
CA GLU A 97 -1.69 12.62 -14.83
C GLU A 97 -0.97 13.68 -13.99
N PHE A 98 -0.21 13.23 -13.01
CA PHE A 98 0.57 14.15 -12.17
C PHE A 98 2.01 13.66 -11.99
N THR A 99 2.94 14.60 -12.22
CA THR A 99 4.39 14.40 -12.11
C THR A 99 5.02 15.28 -11.04
N GLY A 100 4.27 16.25 -10.55
CA GLY A 100 4.75 17.30 -9.64
C GLY A 100 4.68 16.95 -8.16
N LEU A 101 4.67 15.69 -7.78
CA LEU A 101 4.67 15.28 -6.39
C LEU A 101 6.05 15.44 -5.76
N THR A 102 6.09 15.95 -4.54
CA THR A 102 7.34 16.01 -3.76
C THR A 102 7.70 14.62 -3.27
N ASN A 103 8.94 14.21 -3.53
CA ASN A 103 9.48 12.95 -3.04
C ASN A 103 10.04 13.13 -1.61
N ASN A 104 9.34 12.59 -0.63
CA ASN A 104 9.72 12.70 0.79
C ASN A 104 10.73 11.64 1.25
N VAL A 105 11.00 10.60 0.45
CA VAL A 105 11.82 9.45 0.87
C VAL A 105 13.07 9.24 0.02
N GLY A 106 13.33 10.08 -0.97
CA GLY A 106 14.57 10.07 -1.74
C GLY A 106 14.69 8.98 -2.82
N PHE A 107 13.57 8.43 -3.32
CA PHE A 107 13.62 7.55 -4.50
C PHE A 107 13.93 8.37 -5.77
N GLU A 108 14.32 7.70 -6.85
CA GLU A 108 14.63 8.36 -8.11
C GLU A 108 13.36 8.80 -8.85
N ILE A 109 13.43 9.97 -9.48
CA ILE A 109 12.45 10.45 -10.46
C ILE A 109 13.22 10.68 -11.76
N SER A 110 12.77 10.01 -12.84
CA SER A 110 13.38 10.17 -14.16
C SER A 110 13.13 11.56 -14.74
N ASP A 111 13.87 11.92 -15.80
CA ASP A 111 13.68 13.19 -16.55
C ASP A 111 12.24 13.31 -17.12
N GLU A 112 11.56 12.20 -17.33
CA GLU A 112 10.16 12.15 -17.78
C GLU A 112 9.16 12.29 -16.62
N GLY A 113 9.63 12.49 -15.38
CA GLY A 113 8.78 12.57 -14.18
C GLY A 113 8.24 11.25 -13.69
N LEU A 114 8.84 10.12 -14.09
CA LEU A 114 8.46 8.79 -13.65
C LEU A 114 9.18 8.43 -12.35
N VAL A 115 8.46 7.80 -11.44
CA VAL A 115 9.06 7.19 -10.26
C VAL A 115 9.82 5.93 -10.67
N VAL A 116 11.05 5.78 -10.21
CA VAL A 116 11.90 4.61 -10.46
C VAL A 116 12.14 3.87 -9.14
N ILE A 117 11.79 2.58 -9.12
CA ILE A 117 12.01 1.72 -7.94
C ILE A 117 13.51 1.40 -7.82
N PRO A 118 14.16 1.76 -6.70
CA PRO A 118 15.63 1.67 -6.59
C PRO A 118 16.15 0.24 -6.45
N GLN A 119 15.40 -0.63 -5.78
CA GLN A 119 15.77 -2.02 -5.49
C GLN A 119 14.55 -2.91 -5.53
N SER A 120 14.73 -4.18 -5.89
CA SER A 120 13.64 -5.17 -5.82
C SER A 120 13.17 -5.37 -4.38
N GLY A 121 11.86 -5.51 -4.20
CA GLY A 121 11.24 -5.75 -2.91
C GLY A 121 9.80 -5.25 -2.83
N THR A 122 9.18 -5.49 -1.70
CA THR A 122 7.86 -4.97 -1.39
C THR A 122 7.97 -3.52 -0.90
N TYR A 123 7.10 -2.68 -1.42
CA TYR A 123 6.99 -1.27 -1.05
C TYR A 123 5.55 -0.90 -0.71
N ILE A 124 5.41 0.02 0.23
CA ILE A 124 4.18 0.73 0.47
C ILE A 124 4.25 2.08 -0.25
N ILE A 125 3.27 2.32 -1.10
CA ILE A 125 3.08 3.57 -1.83
C ILE A 125 1.99 4.35 -1.11
N PHE A 126 2.27 5.60 -0.78
CA PHE A 126 1.32 6.50 -0.17
C PHE A 126 1.30 7.82 -0.94
N VAL A 127 0.12 8.21 -1.40
CA VAL A 127 -0.12 9.46 -2.14
C VAL A 127 -1.00 10.37 -1.31
N ASP A 128 -0.54 11.58 -1.05
CA ASP A 128 -1.31 12.64 -0.40
C ASP A 128 -1.38 13.84 -1.37
N LEU A 129 -2.55 14.04 -1.97
CA LEU A 129 -2.78 15.15 -2.91
C LEU A 129 -2.95 16.49 -2.18
N GLY A 130 -3.35 16.49 -0.91
CA GLY A 130 -3.46 17.71 -0.11
C GLY A 130 -2.11 18.38 0.11
N SER A 131 -1.10 17.58 0.47
CA SER A 131 0.29 18.04 0.62
C SER A 131 1.10 17.94 -0.68
N LYS A 132 0.54 17.38 -1.76
CA LYS A 132 1.22 17.10 -3.03
C LYS A 132 2.48 16.26 -2.84
N THR A 133 2.37 15.20 -2.06
CA THR A 133 3.49 14.33 -1.74
C THR A 133 3.23 12.89 -2.13
N ILE A 134 4.31 12.19 -2.47
CA ILE A 134 4.32 10.75 -2.64
C ILE A 134 5.42 10.16 -1.75
N SER A 135 5.10 9.07 -1.07
CA SER A 135 6.05 8.28 -0.30
C SER A 135 6.07 6.87 -0.87
N ILE A 136 7.25 6.35 -1.14
CA ILE A 136 7.47 4.97 -1.54
C ILE A 136 8.57 4.44 -0.63
N GLN A 137 8.25 3.50 0.24
CA GLN A 137 9.18 3.01 1.25
C GLN A 137 8.94 1.54 1.55
N LYS A 138 9.90 0.90 2.19
CA LYS A 138 9.69 -0.44 2.71
C LYS A 138 8.55 -0.44 3.73
N PRO A 139 7.58 -1.36 3.62
CA PRO A 139 6.51 -1.43 4.59
C PRO A 139 7.02 -1.94 5.93
N VAL A 140 6.46 -1.41 7.01
CA VAL A 140 6.57 -1.98 8.35
C VAL A 140 5.18 -2.45 8.72
N ILE A 141 5.02 -3.75 8.95
CA ILE A 141 3.72 -4.37 9.17
C ILE A 141 3.65 -4.92 10.59
N TYR A 142 2.57 -4.59 11.28
CA TYR A 142 2.29 -5.08 12.63
C TYR A 142 0.98 -5.85 12.69
N GLY A 143 0.94 -6.84 13.57
CA GLY A 143 -0.29 -7.46 14.01
C GLY A 143 -0.70 -6.96 15.38
N TYR A 144 -2.00 -6.87 15.64
CA TYR A 144 -2.55 -6.51 16.94
C TYR A 144 -3.89 -7.20 17.21
N GLY A 145 -4.35 -7.09 18.44
CA GLY A 145 -5.53 -7.80 18.93
C GLY A 145 -5.15 -8.89 19.95
N THR A 146 -6.14 -9.58 20.48
CA THR A 146 -5.93 -10.58 21.53
C THR A 146 -5.04 -11.72 21.06
N ALA A 147 -5.09 -12.11 19.80
CA ALA A 147 -4.22 -13.13 19.21
C ALA A 147 -2.75 -12.68 19.15
N ALA A 148 -2.50 -11.40 19.00
CA ALA A 148 -1.16 -10.82 19.01
C ALA A 148 -0.63 -10.50 20.41
N GLY A 149 -1.44 -10.69 21.45
CA GLY A 149 -1.09 -10.38 22.84
C GLY A 149 -1.56 -9.02 23.33
N GLY A 150 -2.29 -8.23 22.54
CA GLY A 150 -2.84 -6.93 22.97
C GLY A 150 -3.41 -6.10 21.83
N ASN A 151 -3.99 -4.97 22.19
CA ASN A 151 -4.67 -4.05 21.25
C ASN A 151 -3.81 -2.86 20.82
N ASN A 152 -2.54 -2.80 21.21
CA ASN A 152 -1.62 -1.80 20.67
C ASN A 152 -1.31 -2.13 19.22
N GLU A 153 -1.46 -1.18 18.31
CA GLU A 153 -1.28 -1.39 16.87
C GLU A 153 0.14 -1.78 16.43
N LYS A 154 1.13 -1.59 17.30
CA LYS A 154 2.54 -1.94 17.04
C LYS A 154 3.04 -3.10 17.92
N ILE A 155 2.17 -4.04 18.30
CA ILE A 155 2.53 -5.05 19.31
C ILE A 155 3.30 -6.23 18.73
N LEU A 156 2.95 -6.69 17.54
CA LEU A 156 3.52 -7.90 16.94
C LEU A 156 4.06 -7.62 15.53
N PRO A 157 5.37 -7.36 15.38
CA PRO A 157 5.96 -7.07 14.08
C PRO A 157 6.01 -8.31 13.20
N PHE A 158 5.73 -8.13 11.91
CA PHE A 158 6.00 -9.11 10.89
C PHE A 158 7.47 -9.10 10.48
N THR A 159 7.99 -10.27 10.14
CA THR A 159 9.34 -10.44 9.61
C THR A 159 9.29 -10.53 8.08
N GLU A 160 10.04 -9.67 7.40
CA GLU A 160 10.22 -9.71 5.95
C GLU A 160 11.15 -10.88 5.57
N SER A 161 10.80 -11.60 4.51
CA SER A 161 11.67 -12.63 3.91
C SER A 161 12.90 -12.00 3.25
N SER A 162 13.95 -12.79 3.07
CA SER A 162 15.22 -12.33 2.47
C SER A 162 15.08 -11.84 1.02
N ASP A 163 14.08 -12.32 0.29
CA ASP A 163 13.79 -11.88 -1.08
C ASP A 163 12.81 -10.69 -1.13
N GLY A 164 12.33 -10.23 0.03
CA GLY A 164 11.44 -9.07 0.16
C GLY A 164 10.02 -9.29 -0.36
N LYS A 165 9.60 -10.54 -0.56
CA LYS A 165 8.29 -10.87 -1.15
C LYS A 165 7.21 -11.16 -0.12
N THR A 166 7.60 -11.75 1.00
CA THR A 166 6.66 -12.21 2.02
C THR A 166 6.96 -11.60 3.38
N PHE A 167 5.90 -11.47 4.17
CA PHE A 167 5.97 -11.02 5.56
C PHE A 167 5.27 -12.06 6.42
N SER A 168 5.94 -12.54 7.44
CA SER A 168 5.43 -13.62 8.29
C SER A 168 5.49 -13.27 9.77
N VAL A 169 4.57 -13.85 10.52
CA VAL A 169 4.53 -13.77 11.97
C VAL A 169 3.87 -15.04 12.55
N THR A 170 4.25 -15.41 13.75
CA THR A 170 3.57 -16.48 14.50
C THR A 170 2.74 -15.87 15.60
N LEU A 171 1.45 -16.19 15.62
CA LEU A 171 0.54 -15.68 16.65
C LEU A 171 0.77 -16.39 17.98
N PRO A 172 1.04 -15.67 19.08
CA PRO A 172 1.26 -16.26 20.38
C PRO A 172 -0.01 -16.82 21.02
N ASN A 173 -1.17 -16.30 20.66
CA ASN A 173 -2.45 -16.66 21.27
C ASN A 173 -3.53 -16.91 20.23
N GLY A 174 -4.61 -17.58 20.63
CA GLY A 174 -5.88 -17.54 19.89
C GLY A 174 -6.64 -16.24 20.13
N GLY A 175 -7.58 -15.90 19.25
CA GLY A 175 -8.45 -14.75 19.43
C GLY A 175 -8.61 -13.88 18.19
N ARG A 176 -8.82 -12.59 18.41
CA ARG A 176 -8.97 -11.60 17.34
C ARG A 176 -7.61 -11.10 16.87
N PHE A 177 -7.47 -10.96 15.56
CA PHE A 177 -6.24 -10.47 14.93
C PHE A 177 -6.57 -9.42 13.88
N ARG A 178 -5.74 -8.37 13.84
CA ARG A 178 -5.76 -7.31 12.83
C ARG A 178 -4.35 -7.03 12.37
N ILE A 179 -4.22 -6.56 11.14
CA ILE A 179 -2.95 -6.18 10.52
C ILE A 179 -2.97 -4.68 10.28
N HIS A 180 -1.88 -4.02 10.63
CA HIS A 180 -1.67 -2.59 10.42
C HIS A 180 -0.35 -2.35 9.67
N PRO A 181 -0.39 -1.91 8.41
CA PRO A 181 0.79 -1.40 7.73
C PRO A 181 1.08 0.01 8.24
N TYR A 182 2.25 0.18 8.84
CA TYR A 182 2.70 1.44 9.39
C TYR A 182 3.48 2.26 8.36
N ILE A 183 3.16 3.54 8.25
CA ILE A 183 3.82 4.48 7.35
C ILE A 183 4.50 5.56 8.19
N PRO A 184 5.81 5.46 8.46
CA PRO A 184 6.50 6.36 9.39
C PRO A 184 6.32 7.86 9.12
N ALA A 185 6.15 8.22 7.86
CA ALA A 185 5.97 9.63 7.47
C ALA A 185 4.59 10.20 7.85
N PHE A 186 3.60 9.35 8.17
CA PHE A 186 2.20 9.76 8.31
C PHE A 186 1.51 9.22 9.57
N ASP A 187 2.08 8.21 10.22
CA ASP A 187 1.54 7.58 11.42
C ASP A 187 2.25 8.06 12.71
N ASN A 188 2.57 9.34 12.79
CA ASN A 188 3.17 9.98 13.96
C ASN A 188 2.13 10.38 15.00
#